data_4768bec2404bc5cdfd9d0f8f2db7c344
#
_entry.id   4768bec2404bc5cdfd9d0f8f2db7c344
#
_cell.length_a   1.000
_cell.length_b   1.000
_cell.length_c   1.000
_cell.angle_alpha   90.00
_cell.angle_beta   90.00
_cell.angle_gamma   90.00
#
_symmetry.space_group_name_H-M   'P 1'
#
loop_
_entity.id
_entity.type
_entity.pdbx_description
1 polymer ?
#
loop_
_entity_poly.entity_id
_entity_poly.type
_entity_poly.pdbx_seq_one_letter_code
_entity_poly.pdbx_strand_id
1 'polypeptide(L)'
;IAMIAGGALGIFMSEYRKTSRIIMPIANFLYTIPSISMLGFLIPLSGIGNVTAVIALTLYALLPMVRSTYTGITNVDASIIEAAEGMGSTPSQILWKIKLPLALPVILSGIRNMVVMTLALAGIASFIGAGGLGVAIYRGITTNNAAMTVTGSLLIALLALVFDFILGMIEKRSKRHSKAKGKSFRKKPAAIICSVLAAVILLASLYLHSGHSRTIHIATKPMTEQYILGEMLGILIEENTDLDVEITQGVGGGTSNIQPAMEQGEFDIYPEYTGTAWNMV
;
A
#
# COMPACT_ATOMS: atom_id res chain seq x y z
N ILE A 1 6.30 -5.01 -9.92
CA ILE A 1 6.09 -6.44 -10.21
C ILE A 1 4.66 -6.68 -10.69
N ALA A 2 3.60 -6.39 -9.88
CA ALA A 2 2.18 -6.64 -10.22
C ALA A 2 1.75 -5.99 -11.55
N MET A 3 2.22 -4.79 -11.86
CA MET A 3 1.90 -4.08 -13.10
C MET A 3 2.45 -4.82 -14.34
N ILE A 4 3.69 -5.28 -14.28
CA ILE A 4 4.33 -6.00 -15.39
C ILE A 4 3.73 -7.39 -15.53
N ALA A 5 3.65 -8.17 -14.44
CA ALA A 5 3.11 -9.53 -14.45
C ALA A 5 1.62 -9.54 -14.82
N GLY A 6 0.81 -8.66 -14.21
CA GLY A 6 -0.62 -8.56 -14.51
C GLY A 6 -0.91 -8.04 -15.91
N GLY A 7 -0.11 -7.09 -16.42
CA GLY A 7 -0.20 -6.63 -17.79
C GLY A 7 0.12 -7.73 -18.79
N ALA A 8 1.24 -8.45 -18.60
CA ALA A 8 1.63 -9.56 -19.45
C ALA A 8 0.60 -10.71 -19.46
N LEU A 9 0.09 -11.09 -18.26
CA LEU A 9 -0.97 -12.08 -18.14
C LEU A 9 -2.26 -11.62 -18.83
N GLY A 10 -2.66 -10.37 -18.69
CA GLY A 10 -3.84 -9.81 -19.33
C GLY A 10 -3.73 -9.81 -20.86
N ILE A 11 -2.55 -9.47 -21.41
CA ILE A 11 -2.27 -9.55 -22.85
C ILE A 11 -2.33 -11.01 -23.30
N PHE A 12 -1.66 -11.92 -22.60
CA PHE A 12 -1.66 -13.34 -22.94
C PHE A 12 -3.07 -13.93 -22.95
N MET A 13 -3.89 -13.61 -21.95
CA MET A 13 -5.28 -14.04 -21.87
C MET A 13 -6.16 -13.47 -22.98
N SER A 14 -5.86 -12.26 -23.48
CA SER A 14 -6.63 -11.66 -24.58
C SER A 14 -6.43 -12.37 -25.91
N GLU A 15 -5.26 -12.93 -26.13
CA GLU A 15 -4.97 -13.73 -27.34
C GLU A 15 -5.46 -15.18 -27.20
N TYR A 16 -5.37 -15.77 -25.99
CA TYR A 16 -5.77 -17.16 -25.71
C TYR A 16 -7.05 -17.21 -24.87
N ARG A 17 -8.22 -17.03 -25.49
CA ARG A 17 -9.53 -16.99 -24.79
C ARG A 17 -9.82 -18.20 -23.89
N LYS A 18 -9.28 -19.38 -24.19
CA LYS A 18 -9.42 -20.56 -23.31
C LYS A 18 -8.76 -20.36 -21.95
N THR A 19 -7.62 -19.70 -21.93
CA THR A 19 -6.83 -19.41 -20.72
C THR A 19 -7.56 -18.43 -19.80
N SER A 20 -8.30 -17.47 -20.34
CA SER A 20 -9.07 -16.52 -19.54
C SER A 20 -10.17 -17.19 -18.73
N ARG A 21 -10.78 -18.27 -19.24
CA ARG A 21 -11.81 -19.04 -18.54
C ARG A 21 -11.29 -19.78 -17.30
N ILE A 22 -9.99 -20.02 -17.22
CA ILE A 22 -9.35 -20.70 -16.09
C ILE A 22 -8.72 -19.67 -15.15
N ILE A 23 -7.95 -18.72 -15.67
CA ILE A 23 -7.19 -17.77 -14.84
C ILE A 23 -8.11 -16.78 -14.12
N MET A 24 -9.17 -16.27 -14.80
CA MET A 24 -10.07 -15.29 -14.17
C MET A 24 -10.80 -15.81 -12.93
N PRO A 25 -11.42 -17.03 -12.95
CA PRO A 25 -12.03 -17.58 -11.73
C PRO A 25 -11.02 -17.81 -10.61
N ILE A 26 -9.79 -18.30 -10.91
CA ILE A 26 -8.72 -18.49 -9.91
C ILE A 26 -8.32 -17.15 -9.30
N ALA A 27 -8.08 -16.13 -10.12
CA ALA A 27 -7.72 -14.82 -9.65
C ALA A 27 -8.86 -14.18 -8.82
N ASN A 28 -10.12 -14.33 -9.25
CA ASN A 28 -11.27 -13.89 -8.47
C ASN A 28 -11.38 -14.60 -7.14
N PHE A 29 -11.15 -15.92 -7.10
CA PHE A 29 -11.14 -16.70 -5.86
C PHE A 29 -10.08 -16.18 -4.88
N LEU A 30 -8.84 -15.98 -5.34
CA LEU A 30 -7.78 -15.42 -4.53
C LEU A 30 -8.13 -14.03 -3.98
N TYR A 31 -8.83 -13.23 -4.77
CA TYR A 31 -9.26 -11.90 -4.36
C TYR A 31 -10.40 -11.90 -3.33
N THR A 32 -11.17 -12.98 -3.22
CA THR A 32 -12.22 -13.11 -2.17
C THR A 32 -11.65 -13.38 -0.78
N ILE A 33 -10.39 -13.83 -0.69
CA ILE A 33 -9.74 -14.06 0.59
C ILE A 33 -9.52 -12.68 1.26
N PRO A 34 -9.95 -12.47 2.52
CA PRO A 34 -9.69 -11.23 3.24
C PRO A 34 -8.18 -10.93 3.32
N SER A 35 -7.79 -9.64 3.13
CA SER A 35 -6.37 -9.24 3.07
C SER A 35 -5.58 -9.64 4.32
N ILE A 36 -6.17 -9.47 5.51
CA ILE A 36 -5.55 -9.90 6.77
C ILE A 36 -5.33 -11.41 6.80
N SER A 37 -6.30 -12.19 6.34
CA SER A 37 -6.17 -13.65 6.28
C SER A 37 -5.10 -14.10 5.30
N MET A 38 -4.97 -13.43 4.16
CA MET A 38 -3.91 -13.69 3.19
C MET A 38 -2.54 -13.41 3.78
N LEU A 39 -2.38 -12.30 4.52
CA LEU A 39 -1.14 -12.01 5.24
C LEU A 39 -0.80 -13.15 6.21
N GLY A 40 -1.76 -13.58 7.05
CA GLY A 40 -1.57 -14.70 7.98
C GLY A 40 -1.22 -16.02 7.28
N PHE A 41 -1.83 -16.30 6.13
CA PHE A 41 -1.57 -17.51 5.35
C PHE A 41 -0.16 -17.54 4.74
N LEU A 42 0.41 -16.37 4.43
CA LEU A 42 1.76 -16.27 3.87
C LEU A 42 2.88 -16.28 4.91
N ILE A 43 2.59 -16.00 6.19
CA ILE A 43 3.60 -15.98 7.27
C ILE A 43 4.41 -17.30 7.34
N PRO A 44 3.82 -18.50 7.31
CA PRO A 44 4.60 -19.73 7.36
C PRO A 44 5.56 -19.94 6.18
N LEU A 45 5.32 -19.25 5.06
CA LEU A 45 6.11 -19.37 3.83
C LEU A 45 7.20 -18.31 3.69
N SER A 46 6.94 -17.10 4.17
CA SER A 46 7.81 -15.94 3.93
C SER A 46 8.22 -15.19 5.21
N GLY A 47 7.76 -15.67 6.37
CA GLY A 47 8.05 -15.03 7.66
C GLY A 47 7.15 -13.81 7.95
N ILE A 48 7.43 -13.14 9.05
CA ILE A 48 6.77 -11.90 9.46
C ILE A 48 7.51 -10.70 8.85
N GLY A 49 6.80 -9.63 8.49
CA GLY A 49 7.39 -8.36 8.08
C GLY A 49 7.23 -8.00 6.60
N ASN A 50 8.16 -7.18 6.10
CA ASN A 50 8.04 -6.52 4.80
C ASN A 50 7.95 -7.48 3.61
N VAL A 51 8.64 -8.62 3.64
CA VAL A 51 8.65 -9.58 2.52
C VAL A 51 7.25 -10.14 2.29
N THR A 52 6.61 -10.61 3.36
CA THR A 52 5.24 -11.14 3.32
C THR A 52 4.23 -10.10 2.88
N ALA A 53 4.38 -8.86 3.38
CA ALA A 53 3.55 -7.74 2.97
C ALA A 53 3.67 -7.47 1.47
N VAL A 54 4.89 -7.41 0.92
CA VAL A 54 5.12 -7.18 -0.52
C VAL A 54 4.53 -8.30 -1.38
N ILE A 55 4.66 -9.57 -0.96
CA ILE A 55 4.06 -10.70 -1.69
C ILE A 55 2.53 -10.56 -1.70
N ALA A 56 1.91 -10.36 -0.53
CA ALA A 56 0.46 -10.20 -0.42
C ALA A 56 -0.06 -9.02 -1.26
N LEU A 57 0.54 -7.84 -1.12
CA LEU A 57 0.17 -6.65 -1.87
C LEU A 57 0.33 -6.85 -3.38
N THR A 58 1.37 -7.60 -3.81
CA THR A 58 1.57 -7.93 -5.22
C THR A 58 0.47 -8.84 -5.74
N LEU A 59 0.04 -9.85 -4.97
CA LEU A 59 -1.07 -10.73 -5.33
C LEU A 59 -2.38 -9.97 -5.46
N TYR A 60 -2.70 -9.09 -4.50
CA TYR A 60 -3.91 -8.25 -4.57
C TYR A 60 -3.88 -7.23 -5.71
N ALA A 61 -2.71 -6.68 -6.01
CA ALA A 61 -2.55 -5.73 -7.10
C ALA A 61 -2.65 -6.39 -8.50
N LEU A 62 -2.34 -7.69 -8.57
CA LEU A 62 -2.29 -8.43 -9.84
C LEU A 62 -3.66 -8.55 -10.50
N LEU A 63 -4.73 -8.85 -9.73
CA LEU A 63 -6.07 -9.05 -10.29
C LEU A 63 -6.65 -7.81 -10.98
N PRO A 64 -6.68 -6.60 -10.36
CA PRO A 64 -7.15 -5.40 -11.05
C PRO A 64 -6.39 -5.12 -12.34
N MET A 65 -5.07 -5.41 -12.34
CA MET A 65 -4.22 -5.18 -13.49
C MET A 65 -4.51 -6.17 -14.63
N VAL A 66 -4.59 -7.46 -14.32
CA VAL A 66 -4.97 -8.52 -15.29
C VAL A 66 -6.32 -8.20 -15.91
N ARG A 67 -7.31 -7.90 -15.06
CA ARG A 67 -8.70 -7.63 -15.48
C ARG A 67 -8.80 -6.42 -16.40
N SER A 68 -8.15 -5.31 -16.04
CA SER A 68 -8.20 -4.09 -16.84
C SER A 68 -7.49 -4.25 -18.18
N THR A 69 -6.36 -4.96 -18.19
CA THR A 69 -5.62 -5.23 -19.43
C THR A 69 -6.42 -6.15 -20.35
N TYR A 70 -6.94 -7.26 -19.81
CA TYR A 70 -7.77 -8.18 -20.57
C TYR A 70 -9.01 -7.49 -21.14
N THR A 71 -9.78 -6.80 -20.28
CA THR A 71 -11.00 -6.11 -20.70
C THR A 71 -10.71 -4.97 -21.68
N GLY A 72 -9.62 -4.22 -21.45
CA GLY A 72 -9.23 -3.14 -22.35
C GLY A 72 -8.93 -3.64 -23.78
N ILE A 73 -8.25 -4.78 -23.91
CA ILE A 73 -7.88 -5.35 -25.22
C ILE A 73 -9.08 -6.03 -25.88
N THR A 74 -9.91 -6.76 -25.11
CA THR A 74 -11.06 -7.50 -25.67
C THR A 74 -12.23 -6.61 -26.04
N ASN A 75 -12.33 -5.41 -25.48
CA ASN A 75 -13.39 -4.44 -25.80
C ASN A 75 -13.03 -3.50 -26.97
N VAL A 76 -11.94 -3.73 -27.68
CA VAL A 76 -11.64 -3.01 -28.93
C VAL A 76 -12.69 -3.41 -29.96
N ASP A 77 -13.24 -2.40 -30.66
CA ASP A 77 -14.29 -2.58 -31.64
C ASP A 77 -13.88 -3.61 -32.73
N ALA A 78 -14.75 -4.61 -32.95
CA ALA A 78 -14.51 -5.69 -33.91
C ALA A 78 -14.37 -5.14 -35.34
N SER A 79 -15.09 -4.08 -35.71
CA SER A 79 -15.02 -3.46 -37.02
C SER A 79 -13.62 -2.91 -37.34
N ILE A 80 -12.92 -2.39 -36.33
CA ILE A 80 -11.53 -1.90 -36.48
C ILE A 80 -10.58 -3.08 -36.73
N ILE A 81 -10.83 -4.20 -36.05
CA ILE A 81 -10.01 -5.40 -36.18
C ILE A 81 -10.22 -6.03 -37.58
N GLU A 82 -11.47 -6.17 -38.00
CA GLU A 82 -11.84 -6.70 -39.35
C GLU A 82 -11.27 -5.84 -40.49
N ALA A 83 -11.35 -4.49 -40.33
CA ALA A 83 -10.75 -3.59 -41.29
C ALA A 83 -9.23 -3.75 -41.38
N ALA A 84 -8.53 -3.96 -40.27
CA ALA A 84 -7.11 -4.18 -40.21
C ALA A 84 -6.72 -5.53 -40.82
N GLU A 85 -7.50 -6.58 -40.59
CA GLU A 85 -7.34 -7.91 -41.22
C GLU A 85 -7.53 -7.83 -42.74
N GLY A 86 -8.59 -7.10 -43.15
CA GLY A 86 -8.84 -6.87 -44.59
C GLY A 86 -7.73 -6.09 -45.29
N MET A 87 -6.98 -5.27 -44.57
CA MET A 87 -5.77 -4.59 -45.05
C MET A 87 -4.49 -5.47 -45.01
N GLY A 88 -4.59 -6.74 -44.61
CA GLY A 88 -3.47 -7.68 -44.54
C GLY A 88 -2.58 -7.54 -43.31
N SER A 89 -3.08 -6.92 -42.21
CA SER A 89 -2.33 -6.82 -40.98
C SER A 89 -2.18 -8.19 -40.30
N THR A 90 -0.98 -8.51 -39.83
CA THR A 90 -0.74 -9.75 -39.08
C THR A 90 -1.34 -9.64 -37.64
N PRO A 91 -1.66 -10.78 -36.98
CA PRO A 91 -2.18 -10.77 -35.61
C PRO A 91 -1.29 -9.97 -34.61
N SER A 92 0.03 -10.10 -34.76
CA SER A 92 0.98 -9.35 -33.94
C SER A 92 0.89 -7.83 -34.20
N GLN A 93 0.74 -7.43 -35.47
CA GLN A 93 0.56 -6.01 -35.82
C GLN A 93 -0.77 -5.46 -35.24
N ILE A 94 -1.82 -6.25 -35.32
CA ILE A 94 -3.14 -5.89 -34.77
C ILE A 94 -3.03 -5.71 -33.25
N LEU A 95 -2.37 -6.63 -32.55
CA LEU A 95 -2.19 -6.54 -31.10
C LEU A 95 -1.41 -5.27 -30.70
N TRP A 96 -0.21 -5.09 -31.26
CA TRP A 96 0.71 -4.05 -30.80
C TRP A 96 0.40 -2.65 -31.35
N LYS A 97 -0.09 -2.56 -32.59
CA LYS A 97 -0.32 -1.27 -33.26
C LYS A 97 -1.77 -0.77 -33.15
N ILE A 98 -2.73 -1.66 -32.84
CA ILE A 98 -4.15 -1.32 -32.84
C ILE A 98 -4.76 -1.59 -31.47
N LYS A 99 -4.85 -2.87 -31.04
CA LYS A 99 -5.53 -3.24 -29.79
C LYS A 99 -4.89 -2.58 -28.58
N LEU A 100 -3.58 -2.67 -28.42
CA LEU A 100 -2.89 -2.15 -27.22
C LEU A 100 -2.97 -0.62 -27.11
N PRO A 101 -2.73 0.17 -28.17
CA PRO A 101 -2.90 1.62 -28.10
C PRO A 101 -4.35 2.06 -27.83
N LEU A 102 -5.34 1.35 -28.37
CA LEU A 102 -6.75 1.65 -28.11
C LEU A 102 -7.19 1.21 -26.70
N ALA A 103 -6.61 0.13 -26.18
CA ALA A 103 -6.85 -0.35 -24.82
C ALA A 103 -6.14 0.50 -23.74
N LEU A 104 -5.10 1.26 -24.12
CA LEU A 104 -4.25 2.00 -23.17
C LEU A 104 -5.03 2.88 -22.15
N PRO A 105 -6.10 3.61 -22.53
CA PRO A 105 -6.89 4.37 -21.56
C PRO A 105 -7.56 3.50 -20.48
N VAL A 106 -8.00 2.30 -20.83
CA VAL A 106 -8.62 1.35 -19.89
C VAL A 106 -7.55 0.73 -18.99
N ILE A 107 -6.40 0.39 -19.57
CA ILE A 107 -5.24 -0.14 -18.83
C ILE A 107 -4.75 0.89 -17.81
N LEU A 108 -4.63 2.16 -18.20
CA LEU A 108 -4.21 3.24 -17.30
C LEU A 108 -5.22 3.47 -16.16
N SER A 109 -6.52 3.35 -16.44
CA SER A 109 -7.56 3.38 -15.40
C SER A 109 -7.40 2.21 -14.43
N GLY A 110 -7.05 1.01 -14.93
CA GLY A 110 -6.73 -0.15 -14.11
C GLY A 110 -5.50 0.03 -13.24
N ILE A 111 -4.44 0.60 -13.78
CA ILE A 111 -3.23 0.95 -13.01
C ILE A 111 -3.57 1.93 -11.89
N ARG A 112 -4.37 2.94 -12.17
CA ARG A 112 -4.84 3.92 -11.19
C ARG A 112 -5.57 3.25 -10.02
N ASN A 113 -6.57 2.41 -10.32
CA ASN A 113 -7.31 1.67 -9.31
C ASN A 113 -6.43 0.72 -8.51
N MET A 114 -5.53 0.00 -9.19
CA MET A 114 -4.56 -0.89 -8.57
C MET A 114 -3.68 -0.14 -7.55
N VAL A 115 -3.12 1.00 -7.91
CA VAL A 115 -2.23 1.78 -7.04
C VAL A 115 -2.98 2.30 -5.82
N VAL A 116 -4.16 2.88 -6.00
CA VAL A 116 -4.98 3.41 -4.89
C VAL A 116 -5.38 2.31 -3.91
N MET A 117 -5.86 1.16 -4.43
CA MET A 117 -6.21 0.01 -3.60
C MET A 117 -4.99 -0.57 -2.85
N THR A 118 -3.84 -0.67 -3.53
CA THR A 118 -2.62 -1.19 -2.91
C THR A 118 -2.12 -0.29 -1.79
N LEU A 119 -2.20 1.04 -1.95
CA LEU A 119 -1.87 2.00 -0.89
C LEU A 119 -2.79 1.85 0.33
N ALA A 120 -4.10 1.67 0.11
CA ALA A 120 -5.03 1.42 1.20
C ALA A 120 -4.73 0.10 1.94
N LEU A 121 -4.43 -0.98 1.20
CA LEU A 121 -4.05 -2.27 1.77
C LEU A 121 -2.68 -2.25 2.46
N ALA A 122 -1.75 -1.39 2.02
CA ALA A 122 -0.45 -1.24 2.66
C ALA A 122 -0.56 -0.76 4.12
N GLY A 123 -1.61 0.01 4.45
CA GLY A 123 -1.92 0.36 5.84
C GLY A 123 -2.17 -0.84 6.74
N ILE A 124 -2.71 -1.94 6.20
CA ILE A 124 -3.01 -3.17 6.95
C ILE A 124 -1.75 -4.04 7.10
N ALA A 125 -0.73 -3.85 6.27
CA ALA A 125 0.50 -4.66 6.32
C ALA A 125 1.27 -4.49 7.65
N SER A 126 1.07 -3.38 8.37
CA SER A 126 1.64 -3.16 9.70
C SER A 126 1.16 -4.16 10.76
N PHE A 127 -0.01 -4.82 10.55
CA PHE A 127 -0.51 -5.86 11.46
C PHE A 127 0.36 -7.13 11.48
N ILE A 128 1.23 -7.29 10.51
CA ILE A 128 2.21 -8.40 10.44
C ILE A 128 3.65 -7.90 10.58
N GLY A 129 3.86 -6.76 11.25
CA GLY A 129 5.18 -6.19 11.47
C GLY A 129 5.84 -5.57 10.24
N ALA A 130 5.08 -5.25 9.20
CA ALA A 130 5.59 -4.44 8.11
C ALA A 130 5.62 -2.97 8.53
N GLY A 131 6.70 -2.29 8.18
CA GLY A 131 6.90 -0.87 8.47
C GLY A 131 6.02 0.07 7.63
N GLY A 132 6.21 1.37 7.79
CA GLY A 132 5.57 2.41 7.01
C GLY A 132 4.43 3.13 7.73
N LEU A 133 3.64 3.94 7.00
CA LEU A 133 2.56 4.75 7.57
C LEU A 133 1.46 3.95 8.28
N GLY A 134 1.31 2.66 7.95
CA GLY A 134 0.36 1.78 8.62
C GLY A 134 0.68 1.53 10.09
N VAL A 135 1.95 1.64 10.49
CA VAL A 135 2.38 1.47 11.88
C VAL A 135 1.68 2.47 12.80
N ALA A 136 1.53 3.73 12.36
CA ALA A 136 0.81 4.74 13.13
C ALA A 136 -0.66 4.34 13.36
N ILE A 137 -1.32 3.75 12.34
CA ILE A 137 -2.70 3.25 12.48
C ILE A 137 -2.74 2.09 13.45
N TYR A 138 -1.88 1.09 13.26
CA TYR A 138 -1.84 -0.11 14.10
C TYR A 138 -1.55 0.24 15.56
N ARG A 139 -0.52 1.07 15.80
CA ARG A 139 -0.17 1.55 17.13
C ARG A 139 -1.33 2.35 17.76
N GLY A 140 -1.91 3.29 17.01
CA GLY A 140 -3.06 4.06 17.50
C GLY A 140 -4.26 3.19 17.91
N ILE A 141 -4.52 2.10 17.18
CA ILE A 141 -5.57 1.13 17.52
C ILE A 141 -5.18 0.35 18.79
N THR A 142 -3.95 -0.18 18.86
CA THR A 142 -3.51 -1.05 19.96
C THR A 142 -3.32 -0.29 21.28
N THR A 143 -2.98 1.00 21.24
CA THR A 143 -2.83 1.88 22.39
C THR A 143 -4.09 2.72 22.67
N ASN A 144 -5.20 2.48 21.96
CA ASN A 144 -6.44 3.25 22.07
C ASN A 144 -6.25 4.77 21.88
N ASN A 145 -5.28 5.16 21.05
CA ASN A 145 -4.98 6.55 20.71
C ASN A 145 -5.69 6.94 19.41
N ALA A 146 -6.88 7.55 19.54
CA ALA A 146 -7.68 7.96 18.39
C ALA A 146 -6.98 9.00 17.51
N ALA A 147 -6.23 9.93 18.10
CA ALA A 147 -5.53 10.98 17.36
C ALA A 147 -4.45 10.36 16.43
N MET A 148 -3.68 9.40 16.93
CA MET A 148 -2.67 8.69 16.15
C MET A 148 -3.29 7.85 15.03
N THR A 149 -4.38 7.12 15.32
CA THR A 149 -5.12 6.34 14.32
C THR A 149 -5.65 7.22 13.19
N VAL A 150 -6.29 8.35 13.54
CA VAL A 150 -6.85 9.30 12.56
C VAL A 150 -5.73 9.94 11.73
N THR A 151 -4.65 10.36 12.36
CA THR A 151 -3.51 10.98 11.66
C THR A 151 -2.88 10.02 10.67
N GLY A 152 -2.59 8.78 11.07
CA GLY A 152 -2.05 7.74 10.18
C GLY A 152 -2.98 7.45 9.00
N SER A 153 -4.29 7.35 9.27
CA SER A 153 -5.30 7.11 8.22
C SER A 153 -5.40 8.28 7.24
N LEU A 154 -5.38 9.51 7.72
CA LEU A 154 -5.40 10.72 6.88
C LEU A 154 -4.14 10.83 6.01
N LEU A 155 -2.97 10.48 6.53
CA LEU A 155 -1.73 10.49 5.75
C LEU A 155 -1.77 9.48 4.60
N ILE A 156 -2.26 8.26 4.84
CA ILE A 156 -2.42 7.25 3.77
C ILE A 156 -3.46 7.71 2.76
N ALA A 157 -4.61 8.24 3.21
CA ALA A 157 -5.65 8.76 2.33
C ALA A 157 -5.13 9.91 1.46
N LEU A 158 -4.37 10.83 2.03
CA LEU A 158 -3.76 11.94 1.29
C LEU A 158 -2.76 11.43 0.25
N LEU A 159 -1.91 10.47 0.62
CA LEU A 159 -0.96 9.85 -0.30
C LEU A 159 -1.70 9.18 -1.46
N ALA A 160 -2.76 8.42 -1.17
CA ALA A 160 -3.60 7.79 -2.18
C ALA A 160 -4.25 8.80 -3.12
N LEU A 161 -4.78 9.92 -2.60
CA LEU A 161 -5.35 11.01 -3.40
C LEU A 161 -4.31 11.66 -4.32
N VAL A 162 -3.08 11.85 -3.86
CA VAL A 162 -1.99 12.39 -4.66
C VAL A 162 -1.68 11.48 -5.85
N PHE A 163 -1.51 10.18 -5.59
CA PHE A 163 -1.26 9.20 -6.65
C PHE A 163 -2.46 9.09 -7.61
N ASP A 164 -3.68 9.08 -7.08
CA ASP A 164 -4.91 9.07 -7.88
C ASP A 164 -4.97 10.25 -8.83
N PHE A 165 -4.64 11.42 -8.34
CA PHE A 165 -4.62 12.64 -9.16
C PHE A 165 -3.54 12.60 -10.24
N ILE A 166 -2.30 12.21 -9.90
CA ILE A 166 -1.19 12.12 -10.85
C ILE A 166 -1.53 11.13 -11.96
N LEU A 167 -1.97 9.92 -11.59
CA LEU A 167 -2.36 8.89 -12.54
C LEU A 167 -3.58 9.28 -13.37
N GLY A 168 -4.55 9.97 -12.77
CA GLY A 168 -5.71 10.52 -13.46
C GLY A 168 -5.35 11.59 -14.51
N MET A 169 -4.29 12.40 -14.28
CA MET A 169 -3.77 13.30 -15.29
C MET A 169 -3.16 12.56 -16.49
N ILE A 170 -2.40 11.51 -16.21
CA ILE A 170 -1.79 10.65 -17.24
C ILE A 170 -2.88 9.97 -18.08
N GLU A 171 -3.88 9.39 -17.42
CA GLU A 171 -5.05 8.76 -18.06
C GLU A 171 -5.80 9.73 -18.97
N LYS A 172 -6.09 10.95 -18.48
CA LYS A 172 -6.76 12.01 -19.28
C LYS A 172 -5.93 12.43 -20.49
N ARG A 173 -4.61 12.43 -20.36
CA ARG A 173 -3.71 12.79 -21.47
C ARG A 173 -3.71 11.69 -22.54
N SER A 174 -3.76 10.43 -22.15
CA SER A 174 -3.89 9.27 -23.07
C SER A 174 -5.23 9.28 -23.82
N LYS A 175 -6.36 9.52 -23.11
CA LYS A 175 -7.69 9.63 -23.73
C LYS A 175 -7.80 10.76 -24.76
N ARG A 176 -7.00 11.84 -24.64
CA ARG A 176 -6.97 12.93 -25.60
C ARG A 176 -6.28 12.57 -26.92
N HIS A 177 -5.30 11.68 -26.88
CA HIS A 177 -4.64 11.19 -28.10
C HIS A 177 -5.55 10.24 -28.92
N SER A 178 -6.48 9.55 -28.26
CA SER A 178 -7.47 8.68 -28.93
C SER A 178 -8.68 9.44 -29.51
N LYS A 179 -8.95 10.69 -29.04
CA LYS A 179 -10.01 11.56 -29.59
C LYS A 179 -9.36 12.81 -30.16
N ALA A 180 -9.10 12.80 -31.47
CA ALA A 180 -8.66 13.99 -32.19
C ALA A 180 -9.72 15.10 -32.08
N LYS A 181 -9.26 16.30 -31.66
CA LYS A 181 -9.94 17.60 -31.60
C LYS A 181 -11.00 17.86 -30.53
N GLY A 182 -10.67 18.78 -29.63
CA GLY A 182 -11.66 19.59 -28.94
C GLY A 182 -11.28 20.08 -27.54
N LYS A 183 -10.84 21.34 -27.46
CA LYS A 183 -10.81 22.27 -26.32
C LYS A 183 -9.71 22.18 -25.26
N SER A 184 -8.94 23.26 -25.26
CA SER A 184 -7.98 23.71 -24.25
C SER A 184 -8.51 23.67 -22.82
N PHE A 185 -7.75 23.07 -21.92
CA PHE A 185 -8.06 23.00 -20.50
C PHE A 185 -7.25 24.03 -19.72
N ARG A 186 -7.94 24.87 -18.95
CA ARG A 186 -7.38 25.93 -18.07
C ARG A 186 -6.43 25.33 -17.02
N LYS A 187 -5.23 25.91 -16.92
CA LYS A 187 -4.08 25.48 -16.07
C LYS A 187 -4.26 25.67 -14.56
N LYS A 188 -5.46 25.99 -14.05
CA LYS A 188 -5.66 26.36 -12.63
C LYS A 188 -5.66 25.22 -11.59
N PRO A 189 -6.08 23.94 -11.84
CA PRO A 189 -6.08 22.93 -10.78
C PRO A 189 -4.69 22.39 -10.43
N ALA A 190 -3.73 22.43 -11.35
CA ALA A 190 -2.38 21.92 -11.07
C ALA A 190 -1.62 22.75 -10.02
N ALA A 191 -1.82 24.07 -10.01
CA ALA A 191 -1.17 24.97 -9.05
C ALA A 191 -1.70 24.76 -7.62
N ILE A 192 -3.00 24.54 -7.46
CA ILE A 192 -3.62 24.30 -6.15
C ILE A 192 -3.12 22.98 -5.55
N ILE A 193 -2.95 21.95 -6.38
CA ILE A 193 -2.50 20.63 -5.91
C ILE A 193 -1.01 20.62 -5.61
N CYS A 194 -0.18 21.29 -6.42
CA CYS A 194 1.23 21.49 -6.08
C CYS A 194 1.39 22.28 -4.77
N SER A 195 0.51 23.26 -4.50
CA SER A 195 0.56 24.02 -3.24
C SER A 195 0.11 23.19 -2.05
N VAL A 196 -0.91 22.35 -2.20
CA VAL A 196 -1.35 21.40 -1.14
C VAL A 196 -0.26 20.36 -0.87
N LEU A 197 0.36 19.79 -1.91
CA LEU A 197 1.47 18.85 -1.79
C LEU A 197 2.69 19.49 -1.10
N ALA A 198 3.04 20.71 -1.49
CA ALA A 198 4.13 21.45 -0.84
C ALA A 198 3.80 21.77 0.62
N ALA A 199 2.56 22.14 0.94
CA ALA A 199 2.13 22.40 2.31
C ALA A 199 2.16 21.13 3.17
N VAL A 200 1.77 19.98 2.64
CA VAL A 200 1.82 18.69 3.36
C VAL A 200 3.26 18.22 3.57
N ILE A 201 4.12 18.34 2.55
CA ILE A 201 5.56 18.03 2.71
C ILE A 201 6.20 18.97 3.73
N LEU A 202 5.84 20.25 3.72
CA LEU A 202 6.32 21.25 4.69
C LEU A 202 5.82 20.96 6.11
N LEU A 203 4.54 20.60 6.28
CA LEU A 203 3.98 20.21 7.57
C LEU A 203 4.58 18.89 8.07
N ALA A 204 4.78 17.90 7.19
CA ALA A 204 5.46 16.65 7.54
C ALA A 204 6.93 16.89 7.91
N SER A 205 7.65 17.77 7.19
CA SER A 205 9.05 18.11 7.50
C SER A 205 9.17 18.91 8.81
N LEU A 206 8.22 19.81 9.10
CA LEU A 206 8.16 20.53 10.37
C LEU A 206 7.87 19.57 11.54
N TYR A 207 6.97 18.59 11.34
CA TYR A 207 6.67 17.58 12.37
C TYR A 207 7.86 16.64 12.61
N LEU A 208 8.56 16.23 11.57
CA LEU A 208 9.78 15.41 11.67
C LEU A 208 10.99 16.19 12.25
N HIS A 209 10.98 17.52 12.16
CA HIS A 209 12.07 18.36 12.69
C HIS A 209 11.83 18.81 14.14
N SER A 210 10.62 18.63 14.68
CA SER A 210 10.22 19.01 16.03
C SER A 210 10.61 18.02 17.14
N GLY A 211 11.25 16.90 16.85
CA GLY A 211 11.41 15.80 17.80
C GLY A 211 12.83 15.37 18.05
N HIS A 212 13.70 16.23 18.58
CA HIS A 212 14.90 15.81 19.29
C HIS A 212 14.85 16.32 20.74
N SER A 213 13.79 15.99 21.46
CA SER A 213 13.85 15.91 22.92
C SER A 213 14.59 14.61 23.29
N ARG A 214 15.43 14.67 24.32
CA ARG A 214 16.07 13.49 24.91
C ARG A 214 15.04 12.68 25.70
N THR A 215 14.03 12.15 24.99
CA THR A 215 12.93 11.40 25.57
C THR A 215 13.21 9.91 25.42
N ILE A 216 13.11 9.16 26.50
CA ILE A 216 13.21 7.70 26.52
C ILE A 216 11.80 7.12 26.30
N HIS A 217 11.64 6.28 25.30
CA HIS A 217 10.39 5.63 24.99
C HIS A 217 10.35 4.22 25.60
N ILE A 218 9.46 4.01 26.58
CA ILE A 218 9.25 2.72 27.23
C ILE A 218 8.00 2.05 26.66
N ALA A 219 8.11 0.81 26.20
CA ALA A 219 6.98 0.00 25.81
C ALA A 219 6.58 -0.99 26.90
N THR A 220 5.27 -1.26 27.06
CA THR A 220 4.77 -2.33 27.94
C THR A 220 3.82 -3.26 27.18
N LYS A 221 3.81 -4.53 27.58
CA LYS A 221 2.82 -5.51 27.09
C LYS A 221 1.46 -5.28 27.76
N PRO A 222 0.35 -5.80 27.20
CA PRO A 222 -1.00 -5.61 27.74
C PRO A 222 -1.27 -6.51 28.97
N MET A 223 -0.46 -6.37 30.01
CA MET A 223 -0.55 -7.10 31.28
C MET A 223 -0.33 -6.15 32.45
N THR A 224 -1.09 -6.31 33.53
CA THR A 224 -1.06 -5.40 34.69
C THR A 224 0.33 -5.23 35.29
N GLU A 225 1.08 -6.33 35.44
CA GLU A 225 2.45 -6.29 35.93
C GLU A 225 3.40 -5.50 35.03
N GLN A 226 3.18 -5.55 33.73
CA GLN A 226 3.99 -4.81 32.73
C GLN A 226 3.73 -3.30 32.85
N TYR A 227 2.49 -2.89 33.12
CA TYR A 227 2.16 -1.48 33.36
C TYR A 227 2.87 -0.96 34.61
N ILE A 228 2.82 -1.72 35.70
CA ILE A 228 3.52 -1.38 36.94
C ILE A 228 5.03 -1.26 36.71
N LEU A 229 5.62 -2.23 36.01
CA LEU A 229 7.05 -2.22 35.70
C LEU A 229 7.44 -1.04 34.79
N GLY A 230 6.60 -0.72 33.82
CA GLY A 230 6.82 0.44 32.93
C GLY A 230 6.81 1.77 33.70
N GLU A 231 5.82 1.97 34.58
CA GLU A 231 5.74 3.17 35.44
C GLU A 231 6.92 3.23 36.42
N MET A 232 7.30 2.11 37.04
CA MET A 232 8.46 2.07 37.93
C MET A 232 9.77 2.46 37.19
N LEU A 233 9.97 1.96 35.96
CA LEU A 233 11.11 2.33 35.12
C LEU A 233 11.08 3.83 34.76
N GLY A 234 9.90 4.35 34.42
CA GLY A 234 9.70 5.77 34.13
C GLY A 234 10.12 6.66 35.29
N ILE A 235 9.56 6.40 36.47
CA ILE A 235 9.89 7.13 37.70
C ILE A 235 11.40 7.06 38.02
N LEU A 236 12.00 5.88 37.91
CA LEU A 236 13.43 5.70 38.17
C LEU A 236 14.30 6.52 37.22
N ILE A 237 13.94 6.60 35.93
CA ILE A 237 14.68 7.38 34.94
C ILE A 237 14.52 8.88 35.22
N GLU A 238 13.29 9.35 35.43
CA GLU A 238 13.00 10.77 35.67
C GLU A 238 13.60 11.28 36.97
N GLU A 239 13.61 10.46 38.06
CA GLU A 239 14.20 10.86 39.35
C GLU A 239 15.75 10.87 39.36
N ASN A 240 16.40 10.10 38.46
CA ASN A 240 17.84 9.94 38.48
C ASN A 240 18.55 10.53 37.24
N THR A 241 17.79 11.10 36.28
CA THR A 241 18.33 11.70 35.05
C THR A 241 17.54 12.95 34.64
N ASP A 242 18.11 13.77 33.76
CA ASP A 242 17.42 14.90 33.12
C ASP A 242 16.73 14.48 31.80
N LEU A 243 16.27 13.23 31.71
CA LEU A 243 15.59 12.68 30.52
C LEU A 243 14.07 12.66 30.76
N ASP A 244 13.32 13.08 29.76
CA ASP A 244 11.87 12.91 29.75
C ASP A 244 11.53 11.44 29.41
N VAL A 245 10.46 10.88 29.97
CA VAL A 245 10.02 9.52 29.71
C VAL A 245 8.63 9.52 29.08
N GLU A 246 8.48 8.77 27.99
CA GLU A 246 7.18 8.51 27.37
C GLU A 246 6.88 7.01 27.44
N ILE A 247 5.80 6.63 28.14
CA ILE A 247 5.40 5.23 28.33
C ILE A 247 4.25 4.89 27.38
N THR A 248 4.50 3.98 26.45
CA THR A 248 3.47 3.40 25.59
C THR A 248 2.95 2.11 26.23
N GLN A 249 1.79 2.21 26.88
CA GLN A 249 1.18 1.08 27.59
C GLN A 249 0.42 0.15 26.66
N GLY A 250 0.51 -1.17 26.92
CA GLY A 250 -0.35 -2.18 26.32
C GLY A 250 -0.12 -2.44 24.84
N VAL A 251 1.13 -2.45 24.37
CA VAL A 251 1.43 -2.76 22.97
C VAL A 251 0.92 -4.16 22.62
N GLY A 252 -0.11 -4.20 21.77
CA GLY A 252 -0.74 -5.44 21.32
C GLY A 252 0.26 -6.33 20.55
N GLY A 253 0.10 -7.67 20.65
CA GLY A 253 1.03 -8.63 20.08
C GLY A 253 2.30 -8.87 20.92
N GLY A 254 2.50 -8.11 22.00
CA GLY A 254 3.61 -8.28 22.94
C GLY A 254 4.98 -8.24 22.27
N THR A 255 5.87 -9.18 22.63
CA THR A 255 7.26 -9.24 22.14
C THR A 255 7.36 -9.24 20.61
N SER A 256 6.46 -9.91 19.90
CA SER A 256 6.46 -9.99 18.42
C SER A 256 6.30 -8.63 17.74
N ASN A 257 5.71 -7.65 18.42
CA ASN A 257 5.55 -6.30 17.89
C ASN A 257 6.55 -5.32 18.51
N ILE A 258 6.87 -5.49 19.80
CA ILE A 258 7.81 -4.59 20.49
C ILE A 258 9.23 -4.78 19.97
N GLN A 259 9.68 -6.02 19.77
CA GLN A 259 11.05 -6.29 19.33
C GLN A 259 11.39 -5.64 17.97
N PRO A 260 10.59 -5.81 16.91
CA PRO A 260 10.84 -5.10 15.65
C PRO A 260 10.76 -3.57 15.77
N ALA A 261 9.92 -3.05 16.66
CA ALA A 261 9.82 -1.61 16.90
C ALA A 261 11.06 -1.06 17.64
N MET A 262 11.65 -1.84 18.55
CA MET A 262 12.95 -1.52 19.17
C MET A 262 14.09 -1.51 18.14
N GLU A 263 14.15 -2.49 17.25
CA GLU A 263 15.14 -2.53 16.17
C GLU A 263 15.03 -1.34 15.20
N GLN A 264 13.83 -0.76 15.08
CA GLN A 264 13.57 0.45 14.30
C GLN A 264 13.79 1.75 15.09
N GLY A 265 14.17 1.66 16.38
CA GLY A 265 14.40 2.82 17.24
C GLY A 265 13.12 3.53 17.69
N GLU A 266 11.98 2.83 17.68
CA GLU A 266 10.71 3.40 18.13
C GLU A 266 10.54 3.32 19.65
N PHE A 267 11.16 2.33 20.29
CA PHE A 267 11.27 2.17 21.73
C PHE A 267 12.72 1.98 22.14
N ASP A 268 13.04 2.42 23.34
CA ASP A 268 14.39 2.30 23.91
C ASP A 268 14.46 1.17 24.93
N ILE A 269 13.36 0.96 25.69
CA ILE A 269 13.30 0.00 26.78
C ILE A 269 11.93 -0.69 26.81
N TYR A 270 11.90 -1.97 27.16
CA TYR A 270 10.68 -2.65 27.58
C TYR A 270 10.99 -3.80 28.57
N PRO A 271 10.08 -4.10 29.54
CA PRO A 271 10.22 -5.26 30.40
C PRO A 271 9.98 -6.54 29.62
N GLU A 272 10.93 -7.48 29.68
CA GLU A 272 10.82 -8.77 29.02
C GLU A 272 11.07 -9.92 29.99
N TYR A 273 10.42 -11.05 29.74
CA TYR A 273 10.63 -12.27 30.51
C TYR A 273 11.61 -13.19 29.80
N THR A 274 12.55 -13.77 30.55
CA THR A 274 13.60 -14.64 29.99
C THR A 274 13.05 -15.81 29.16
N GLY A 275 11.91 -16.38 29.58
CA GLY A 275 11.25 -17.48 28.84
C GLY A 275 10.68 -17.05 27.50
N THR A 276 10.21 -15.81 27.37
CA THR A 276 9.68 -15.27 26.12
C THR A 276 10.80 -14.83 25.20
N ALA A 277 11.80 -14.13 25.75
CA ALA A 277 12.98 -13.69 25.00
C ALA A 277 13.73 -14.87 24.37
N TRP A 278 13.91 -15.96 25.10
CA TRP A 278 14.61 -17.16 24.62
C TRP A 278 13.92 -17.86 23.44
N ASN A 279 12.61 -17.77 23.35
CA ASN A 279 11.84 -18.42 22.28
C ASN A 279 11.67 -17.55 21.03
N MET A 280 12.11 -16.30 21.06
CA MET A 280 11.90 -15.31 19.97
C MET A 280 13.22 -14.90 19.28
N VAL A 281 14.36 -15.29 19.82
CA VAL A 281 15.69 -15.15 19.24
C VAL A 281 16.13 -16.50 18.71
#